data_32ff6b94f204b07414439d706c0e137a
#
_entry.id   32ff6b94f204b07414439d706c0e137a
#
_cell.length_a   1.000
_cell.length_b   1.000
_cell.length_c   1.000
_cell.angle_alpha   90.00
_cell.angle_beta   90.00
_cell.angle_gamma   90.00
#
_symmetry.space_group_name_H-M   'P 1'
#
loop_
_entity.id
_entity.type
_entity.pdbx_description
1 polymer ?
#
loop_
_entity_poly.entity_id
_entity_poly.type
_entity_poly.pdbx_seq_one_letter_code
_entity_poly.pdbx_strand_id
1 'polypeptide(L)'
;MHYQATQTEQTRALGYIPMVIEQSGRGERSFDIYSRLLKERVVFLVGEVNDQTANLVVAQLLFLESENPDKDISLYINSPGGSVTAGMSIYDTMQFIKPDVSTMCLGFAASM
;
A
#
# COMPACT_ATOMS: atom_id res chain seq x y z
N MET A 1 -22.12 -16.76 -7.87
CA MET A 1 -20.75 -16.60 -8.35
C MET A 1 -20.57 -15.16 -8.81
N HIS A 2 -19.57 -14.54 -8.35
CA HIS A 2 -19.25 -13.18 -8.77
C HIS A 2 -18.36 -13.20 -10.01
N TYR A 3 -18.44 -12.15 -10.80
CA TYR A 3 -17.57 -11.95 -11.95
C TYR A 3 -16.15 -11.70 -11.47
N GLN A 4 -15.20 -12.38 -12.09
CA GLN A 4 -13.79 -12.12 -11.85
C GLN A 4 -13.14 -11.67 -13.15
N ALA A 5 -12.62 -10.44 -13.14
CA ALA A 5 -11.97 -9.87 -14.30
C ALA A 5 -10.73 -10.68 -14.70
N THR A 6 -10.48 -10.78 -16.01
CA THR A 6 -9.23 -11.34 -16.50
C THR A 6 -8.05 -10.46 -16.09
N GLN A 7 -6.86 -11.03 -16.10
CA GLN A 7 -5.66 -10.26 -15.80
C GLN A 7 -5.49 -9.05 -16.73
N THR A 8 -5.83 -9.22 -18.03
CA THR A 8 -5.75 -8.13 -19.00
C THR A 8 -6.72 -7.00 -18.65
N GLU A 9 -7.96 -7.34 -18.28
CA GLU A 9 -8.95 -6.35 -17.87
C GLU A 9 -8.54 -5.63 -16.59
N GLN A 10 -8.04 -6.36 -15.63
CA GLN A 10 -7.52 -5.77 -14.38
C GLN A 10 -6.36 -4.81 -14.64
N THR A 11 -5.46 -5.18 -15.51
CA THR A 11 -4.31 -4.35 -15.87
C THR A 11 -4.76 -3.06 -16.53
N ARG A 12 -5.77 -3.11 -17.42
CA ARG A 12 -6.32 -1.91 -18.06
C ARG A 12 -7.00 -0.99 -17.06
N ALA A 13 -7.76 -1.56 -16.12
CA ALA A 13 -8.54 -0.78 -15.17
C ALA A 13 -7.64 -0.05 -14.16
N LEU A 14 -6.52 -0.66 -13.79
CA LEU A 14 -5.62 -0.16 -12.76
C LEU A 14 -4.35 0.48 -13.30
N GLY A 15 -4.20 0.55 -14.65
CA GLY A 15 -2.94 0.84 -15.28
C GLY A 15 -2.07 -0.41 -15.29
N TYR A 16 -0.83 -0.28 -15.72
CA TYR A 16 0.06 -1.44 -15.78
C TYR A 16 0.60 -1.77 -14.39
N ILE A 17 0.20 -2.93 -13.86
CA ILE A 17 0.71 -3.44 -12.59
C ILE A 17 1.37 -4.79 -12.86
N PRO A 18 2.70 -4.89 -12.72
CA PRO A 18 3.40 -6.15 -12.93
C PRO A 18 2.95 -7.23 -11.95
N MET A 19 2.94 -8.45 -12.44
CA MET A 19 2.69 -9.63 -11.61
C MET A 19 4.01 -10.31 -11.27
N VAL A 20 4.07 -10.86 -10.08
CA VAL A 20 5.23 -11.62 -9.59
C VAL A 20 4.77 -13.04 -9.31
N ILE A 21 5.52 -14.01 -9.81
CA ILE A 21 5.24 -15.42 -9.54
C ILE A 21 6.25 -15.91 -8.51
N GLU A 22 5.71 -16.50 -7.46
CA GLU A 22 6.51 -17.05 -6.37
C GLU A 22 6.29 -18.55 -6.30
N GLN A 23 7.38 -19.31 -6.28
CA GLN A 23 7.32 -20.77 -6.16
C GLN A 23 7.63 -21.20 -4.74
N SER A 24 6.87 -22.15 -4.26
CA SER A 24 7.08 -22.76 -2.94
C SER A 24 6.86 -24.25 -3.04
N GLY A 25 7.14 -24.96 -1.96
CA GLY A 25 6.87 -26.40 -1.87
C GLY A 25 5.39 -26.75 -2.05
N ARG A 26 4.49 -25.78 -2.01
CA ARG A 26 3.05 -25.94 -2.21
C ARG A 26 2.58 -25.56 -3.60
N GLY A 27 3.49 -25.19 -4.51
CA GLY A 27 3.17 -24.77 -5.86
C GLY A 27 3.47 -23.32 -6.11
N GLU A 28 2.91 -22.78 -7.18
CA GLU A 28 3.11 -21.40 -7.59
C GLU A 28 2.02 -20.50 -7.02
N ARG A 29 2.40 -19.28 -6.64
CA ARG A 29 1.49 -18.22 -6.30
C ARG A 29 1.80 -16.97 -7.11
N SER A 30 0.74 -16.31 -7.55
CA SER A 30 0.84 -15.07 -8.32
C SER A 30 0.36 -13.91 -7.45
N PHE A 31 1.16 -12.85 -7.39
CA PHE A 31 0.84 -11.62 -6.67
C PHE A 31 1.04 -10.45 -7.61
N ASP A 32 0.22 -9.42 -7.49
CA ASP A 32 0.64 -8.14 -8.05
C ASP A 32 1.82 -7.59 -7.23
N ILE A 33 2.60 -6.69 -7.83
CA ILE A 33 3.82 -6.22 -7.19
C ILE A 33 3.56 -5.53 -5.85
N TYR A 34 2.47 -4.77 -5.73
CA TYR A 34 2.14 -4.09 -4.48
C TYR A 34 1.77 -5.07 -3.37
N SER A 35 0.99 -6.11 -3.70
CA SER A 35 0.64 -7.15 -2.74
C SER A 35 1.86 -7.93 -2.29
N ARG A 36 2.79 -8.21 -3.20
CA ARG A 36 4.02 -8.92 -2.85
C ARG A 36 4.90 -8.08 -1.94
N LEU A 37 5.02 -6.79 -2.20
CA LEU A 37 5.79 -5.88 -1.36
C LEU A 37 5.13 -5.66 0.00
N LEU A 38 3.81 -5.72 0.07
CA LEU A 38 3.10 -5.64 1.34
C LEU A 38 3.51 -6.77 2.28
N LYS A 39 3.79 -7.95 1.76
CA LYS A 39 4.32 -9.06 2.58
C LYS A 39 5.66 -8.72 3.21
N GLU A 40 6.44 -7.85 2.57
CA GLU A 40 7.70 -7.35 3.11
C GLU A 40 7.51 -6.09 3.97
N ARG A 41 6.26 -5.76 4.30
CA ARG A 41 5.90 -4.61 5.13
C ARG A 41 6.20 -3.28 4.45
N VAL A 42 6.04 -3.25 3.15
CA VAL A 42 6.19 -2.04 2.34
C VAL A 42 4.83 -1.60 1.83
N VAL A 43 4.48 -0.36 2.13
CA VAL A 43 3.21 0.26 1.73
C VAL A 43 3.51 1.42 0.79
N PHE A 44 2.69 1.61 -0.23
CA PHE A 44 2.84 2.70 -1.19
C PHE A 44 1.67 3.65 -1.11
N LEU A 45 1.98 4.94 -1.12
CA LEU A 45 1.02 6.01 -1.34
C LEU A 45 1.42 6.69 -2.66
N VAL A 46 0.67 6.41 -3.71
CA VAL A 46 0.95 6.92 -5.06
C VAL A 46 -0.26 7.71 -5.53
N GLY A 47 0.01 8.89 -6.10
CA GLY A 47 -1.03 9.76 -6.61
C GLY A 47 -1.59 10.70 -5.56
N GLU A 48 -2.76 11.26 -5.86
CA GLU A 48 -3.38 12.25 -5.00
C GLU A 48 -3.84 11.66 -3.65
N VAL A 49 -3.67 12.45 -2.59
CA VAL A 49 -4.17 12.09 -1.26
C VAL A 49 -5.62 12.51 -1.16
N ASN A 50 -6.50 11.54 -1.05
CA ASN A 50 -7.93 11.72 -0.84
C ASN A 50 -8.43 10.67 0.14
N ASP A 51 -9.72 10.67 0.45
CA ASP A 51 -10.28 9.74 1.42
C ASP A 51 -10.06 8.28 1.00
N GLN A 52 -10.16 7.97 -0.28
CA GLN A 52 -9.98 6.59 -0.76
C GLN A 52 -8.55 6.12 -0.63
N THR A 53 -7.59 6.93 -1.09
CA THR A 53 -6.18 6.55 -1.01
C THR A 53 -5.70 6.51 0.44
N ALA A 54 -6.16 7.44 1.27
CA ALA A 54 -5.82 7.45 2.68
C ALA A 54 -6.37 6.22 3.41
N ASN A 55 -7.63 5.85 3.15
CA ASN A 55 -8.23 4.67 3.76
C ASN A 55 -7.49 3.39 3.41
N LEU A 56 -7.02 3.27 2.16
CA LEU A 56 -6.23 2.10 1.75
C LEU A 56 -4.90 2.03 2.49
N VAL A 57 -4.23 3.15 2.66
CA VAL A 57 -2.96 3.19 3.40
C VAL A 57 -3.21 2.85 4.87
N VAL A 58 -4.21 3.46 5.48
CA VAL A 58 -4.56 3.22 6.90
C VAL A 58 -4.89 1.73 7.12
N ALA A 59 -5.70 1.15 6.23
CA ALA A 59 -6.06 -0.26 6.34
C ALA A 59 -4.83 -1.16 6.27
N GLN A 60 -3.89 -0.87 5.38
CA GLN A 60 -2.66 -1.65 5.25
C GLN A 60 -1.77 -1.50 6.49
N LEU A 61 -1.66 -0.30 7.04
CA LEU A 61 -0.89 -0.09 8.27
C LEU A 61 -1.48 -0.88 9.43
N LEU A 62 -2.80 -0.85 9.60
CA LEU A 62 -3.47 -1.61 10.66
C LEU A 62 -3.33 -3.11 10.46
N PHE A 63 -3.40 -3.57 9.23
CA PHE A 63 -3.19 -4.99 8.90
C PHE A 63 -1.78 -5.44 9.29
N LEU A 64 -0.77 -4.66 8.93
CA LEU A 64 0.61 -4.99 9.23
C LEU A 64 0.89 -4.97 10.73
N GLU A 65 0.28 -4.05 11.47
CA GLU A 65 0.36 -4.06 12.93
C GLU A 65 -0.22 -5.36 13.50
N SER A 66 -1.36 -5.80 12.98
CA SER A 66 -2.00 -7.03 13.46
C SER A 66 -1.15 -8.27 13.19
N GLU A 67 -0.42 -8.26 12.07
CA GLU A 67 0.45 -9.38 11.72
C GLU A 67 1.69 -9.48 12.60
N ASN A 68 2.32 -8.36 12.87
CA ASN A 68 3.47 -8.31 13.77
C ASN A 68 3.65 -6.87 14.27
N PRO A 69 3.24 -6.59 15.52
CA PRO A 69 3.32 -5.23 16.06
C PRO A 69 4.75 -4.77 16.37
N ASP A 70 5.73 -5.65 16.30
CA ASP A 70 7.10 -5.32 16.68
C ASP A 70 8.02 -5.07 15.49
N LYS A 71 7.53 -5.31 14.27
CA LYS A 71 8.33 -5.12 13.06
C LYS A 71 8.06 -3.78 12.40
N ASP A 72 9.12 -3.14 11.92
CA ASP A 72 9.04 -1.86 11.23
C ASP A 72 8.26 -1.96 9.92
N ILE A 73 7.67 -0.84 9.53
CA ILE A 73 6.93 -0.68 8.29
C ILE A 73 7.63 0.40 7.48
N SER A 74 7.70 0.22 6.16
CA SER A 74 8.20 1.24 5.25
C SER A 74 7.05 1.79 4.41
N LEU A 75 6.89 3.11 4.41
CA LEU A 75 5.89 3.81 3.60
C LEU A 75 6.59 4.64 2.54
N TYR A 76 6.40 4.26 1.29
CA TYR A 76 6.92 5.00 0.14
C TYR A 76 5.84 5.93 -0.39
N ILE A 77 6.18 7.21 -0.49
CA ILE A 77 5.25 8.26 -0.89
C ILE A 77 5.71 8.87 -2.20
N ASN A 78 4.84 8.81 -3.20
CA ASN A 78 5.02 9.50 -4.47
C ASN A 78 3.71 10.20 -4.80
N SER A 79 3.53 11.39 -4.24
CA SER A 79 2.25 12.09 -4.28
C SER A 79 2.47 13.60 -4.41
N PRO A 80 1.64 14.28 -5.19
CA PRO A 80 1.63 15.75 -5.22
C PRO A 80 0.97 16.36 -3.99
N GLY A 81 0.46 15.54 -3.07
CA GLY A 81 -0.32 15.98 -1.93
C GLY A 81 -1.82 15.82 -2.18
N GLY A 82 -2.63 16.68 -1.58
CA GLY A 82 -4.08 16.64 -1.72
C GLY A 82 -4.79 17.07 -0.46
N SER A 83 -5.79 16.27 -0.03
CA SER A 83 -6.58 16.59 1.15
C SER A 83 -5.74 16.55 2.43
N VAL A 84 -5.71 17.67 3.14
CA VAL A 84 -5.02 17.76 4.43
C VAL A 84 -5.66 16.82 5.45
N THR A 85 -6.99 16.77 5.49
CA THR A 85 -7.71 15.89 6.42
C THR A 85 -7.40 14.42 6.17
N ALA A 86 -7.39 14.01 4.89
CA ALA A 86 -7.04 12.64 4.53
C ALA A 86 -5.58 12.32 4.89
N GLY A 87 -4.66 13.25 4.62
CA GLY A 87 -3.27 13.10 5.00
C GLY A 87 -3.08 12.97 6.50
N MET A 88 -3.85 13.71 7.28
CA MET A 88 -3.80 13.63 8.74
C MET A 88 -4.23 12.27 9.26
N SER A 89 -5.19 11.62 8.61
CA SER A 89 -5.61 10.27 9.01
C SER A 89 -4.48 9.26 8.90
N ILE A 90 -3.66 9.40 7.85
CA ILE A 90 -2.46 8.56 7.68
C ILE A 90 -1.46 8.87 8.79
N TYR A 91 -1.18 10.14 9.01
CA TYR A 91 -0.22 10.57 10.04
C TYR A 91 -0.64 10.08 11.42
N ASP A 92 -1.91 10.27 11.78
CA ASP A 92 -2.41 9.84 13.08
C ASP A 92 -2.30 8.33 13.26
N THR A 93 -2.58 7.56 12.21
CA THR A 93 -2.42 6.11 12.26
C THR A 93 -0.97 5.71 12.47
N MET A 94 -0.03 6.37 11.76
CA MET A 94 1.40 6.12 11.94
C MET A 94 1.85 6.37 13.37
N GLN A 95 1.27 7.36 14.03
CA GLN A 95 1.60 7.68 15.44
C GLN A 95 0.91 6.71 16.41
N PHE A 96 -0.24 6.18 16.03
CA PHE A 96 -1.05 5.34 16.90
C PHE A 96 -0.55 3.89 16.95
N ILE A 97 -0.12 3.32 15.83
CA ILE A 97 0.30 1.92 15.77
C ILE A 97 1.64 1.71 16.46
N LYS A 98 1.87 0.49 16.96
CA LYS A 98 3.10 0.15 17.67
C LYS A 98 4.33 0.10 16.77
N PRO A 99 4.29 -0.49 15.56
CA PRO A 99 5.47 -0.51 14.69
C PRO A 99 5.95 0.88 14.34
N ASP A 100 7.27 1.03 14.25
CA ASP A 100 7.86 2.24 13.70
C ASP A 100 7.62 2.29 12.19
N VAL A 101 7.22 3.44 11.69
CA VAL A 101 6.97 3.65 10.27
C VAL A 101 8.02 4.59 9.72
N SER A 102 8.88 4.06 8.84
CA SER A 102 9.83 4.87 8.10
C SER A 102 9.17 5.36 6.81
N THR A 103 9.34 6.64 6.50
CA THR A 103 8.80 7.20 5.27
C THR A 103 9.91 7.55 4.30
N MET A 104 9.67 7.30 3.01
CA MET A 104 10.54 7.74 1.93
C MET A 104 9.68 8.48 0.92
N CYS A 105 9.98 9.75 0.71
CA CYS A 105 9.29 10.56 -0.28
C CYS A 105 10.05 10.51 -1.60
N LEU A 106 9.41 9.95 -2.61
CA LEU A 106 9.93 9.85 -3.96
C LEU A 106 9.25 10.92 -4.80
N GLY A 107 10.04 11.68 -5.56
CA GLY A 107 9.49 12.75 -6.36
C GLY A 107 9.02 13.91 -5.50
N PHE A 108 7.86 14.46 -5.84
CA PHE A 108 7.34 15.67 -5.21
C PHE A 108 6.16 15.33 -4.29
N ALA A 109 6.40 15.34 -2.98
CA ALA A 109 5.38 15.05 -1.97
C ALA A 109 4.99 16.33 -1.24
N ALA A 110 4.38 17.27 -1.97
CA ALA A 110 3.99 18.54 -1.42
C ALA A 110 2.74 18.45 -0.55
N SER A 111 2.60 19.36 0.39
CA SER A 111 1.39 19.54 1.22
C SER A 111 1.04 18.33 2.07
N MET A 112 2.05 17.61 2.53
CA MET A 112 1.82 16.50 3.46
C MET A 112 2.61 16.64 4.75
#